data_68b30876a1a209a2ad1877a8a4d93ee2
#
_entry.id   68b30876a1a209a2ad1877a8a4d93ee2
#
_cell.length_a   1.000
_cell.length_b   1.000
_cell.length_c   1.000
_cell.angle_alpha   90.00
_cell.angle_beta   90.00
_cell.angle_gamma   90.00
#
_symmetry.space_group_name_H-M   'P 1'
#
loop_
_entity.id
_entity.type
_entity.pdbx_description
1 polymer ?
#
loop_
_entity_poly.entity_id
_entity_poly.type
_entity_poly.pdbx_seq_one_letter_code
_entity_poly.pdbx_strand_id
1 'polypeptide(L)'
;MSQALMSERVAKQVIVMRKDLGMRKGKMIAQGAHAAMAVLLEGSRASETELVLPLDEPAHQWLVSGRFTKVCVGVNSEAELDEIVARARAAKLRCAVIVDAGKTEFHGVATKTCCAVGPGWTEDVDAITGALTLL
;
A
#
# COMPACT_ATOMS: atom_id res chain seq x y z
N MET A 1 27.95 -2.49 -10.01
CA MET A 1 27.22 -3.60 -9.36
C MET A 1 26.98 -4.71 -10.37
N SER A 2 27.19 -5.96 -9.96
CA SER A 2 26.97 -7.11 -10.84
C SER A 2 25.47 -7.35 -11.06
N GLN A 3 25.14 -8.04 -12.14
CA GLN A 3 23.77 -8.49 -12.43
C GLN A 3 23.18 -9.28 -11.25
N ALA A 4 23.96 -10.17 -10.63
CA ALA A 4 23.52 -10.98 -9.51
C ALA A 4 23.12 -10.12 -8.32
N LEU A 5 23.89 -9.09 -7.96
CA LEU A 5 23.57 -8.19 -6.87
C LEU A 5 22.31 -7.36 -7.15
N MET A 6 22.13 -6.92 -8.39
CA MET A 6 20.94 -6.18 -8.78
C MET A 6 19.70 -7.06 -8.70
N SER A 7 19.82 -8.35 -9.09
CA SER A 7 18.70 -9.28 -9.05
C SER A 7 18.29 -9.70 -7.64
N GLU A 8 19.16 -9.45 -6.65
CA GLU A 8 18.86 -9.74 -5.24
C GLU A 8 18.02 -8.66 -4.55
N ARG A 9 17.96 -7.46 -5.09
CA ARG A 9 17.10 -6.42 -4.52
C ARG A 9 15.64 -6.82 -4.66
N VAL A 10 14.90 -6.68 -3.58
CA VAL A 10 13.48 -7.04 -3.53
C VAL A 10 12.67 -5.80 -3.21
N ALA A 11 11.65 -5.58 -4.02
CA ALA A 11 10.62 -4.59 -3.75
C ALA A 11 9.47 -5.24 -3.00
N LYS A 12 8.82 -4.49 -2.13
CA LYS A 12 7.62 -4.95 -1.43
C LYS A 12 6.61 -3.84 -1.26
N GLN A 13 5.39 -4.23 -0.97
CA GLN A 13 4.30 -3.34 -0.61
C GLN A 13 3.84 -3.71 0.79
N VAL A 14 3.56 -2.72 1.61
CA VAL A 14 2.98 -2.93 2.94
C VAL A 14 1.61 -2.30 2.98
N ILE A 15 0.63 -3.09 3.41
CA ILE A 15 -0.73 -2.62 3.65
C ILE A 15 -0.84 -2.31 5.14
N VAL A 16 -1.22 -1.08 5.47
CA VAL A 16 -1.36 -0.61 6.85
C VAL A 16 -2.84 -0.45 7.15
N MET A 17 -3.36 -1.32 8.00
CA MET A 17 -4.80 -1.43 8.29
C MET A 17 -5.13 -0.88 9.66
N ARG A 18 -6.20 -0.08 9.77
CA ARG A 18 -6.71 0.34 11.07
C ARG A 18 -7.39 -0.84 11.77
N LYS A 19 -6.92 -1.14 12.97
CA LYS A 19 -7.49 -2.22 13.81
C LYS A 19 -8.61 -1.71 14.71
N ASP A 20 -8.63 -0.42 14.99
CA ASP A 20 -9.59 0.20 15.92
C ASP A 20 -11.01 0.27 15.40
N LEU A 21 -11.21 0.06 14.10
CA LEU A 21 -12.54 0.17 13.48
C LEU A 21 -13.40 -1.08 13.68
N GLY A 22 -12.82 -2.19 14.14
CA GLY A 22 -13.56 -3.42 14.32
C GLY A 22 -14.09 -4.04 13.03
N MET A 23 -13.42 -3.80 11.92
CA MET A 23 -13.84 -4.36 10.63
C MET A 23 -13.76 -5.88 10.64
N ARG A 24 -14.74 -6.53 10.01
CA ARG A 24 -14.70 -7.98 9.78
C ARG A 24 -13.58 -8.32 8.82
N LYS A 25 -13.15 -9.58 8.83
CA LYS A 25 -12.05 -10.07 8.00
C LYS A 25 -12.25 -9.78 6.52
N GLY A 26 -13.46 -10.07 6.01
CA GLY A 26 -13.77 -9.81 4.59
C GLY A 26 -13.67 -8.34 4.23
N LYS A 27 -14.11 -7.46 5.11
CA LYS A 27 -14.00 -6.01 4.91
C LYS A 27 -12.54 -5.59 4.86
N MET A 28 -11.71 -6.08 5.78
CA MET A 28 -10.28 -5.78 5.80
C MET A 28 -9.58 -6.27 4.53
N ILE A 29 -9.92 -7.47 4.07
CA ILE A 29 -9.35 -8.02 2.83
C ILE A 29 -9.70 -7.14 1.64
N ALA A 30 -10.97 -6.75 1.50
CA ALA A 30 -11.41 -5.88 0.41
C ALA A 30 -10.73 -4.52 0.45
N GLN A 31 -10.62 -3.90 1.63
CA GLN A 31 -9.97 -2.62 1.79
C GLN A 31 -8.47 -2.70 1.45
N GLY A 32 -7.80 -3.74 1.89
CA GLY A 32 -6.41 -3.98 1.55
C GLY A 32 -6.19 -4.18 0.05
N ALA A 33 -7.09 -4.91 -0.60
CA ALA A 33 -7.04 -5.09 -2.05
C ALA A 33 -7.24 -3.76 -2.79
N HIS A 34 -8.15 -2.91 -2.31
CA HIS A 34 -8.33 -1.57 -2.87
C HIS A 34 -7.03 -0.75 -2.76
N ALA A 35 -6.38 -0.77 -1.61
CA ALA A 35 -5.14 -0.03 -1.39
C ALA A 35 -4.01 -0.53 -2.30
N ALA A 36 -3.88 -1.85 -2.42
CA ALA A 36 -2.85 -2.46 -3.26
C ALA A 36 -2.97 -2.04 -4.72
N MET A 37 -4.20 -1.90 -5.23
CA MET A 37 -4.46 -1.45 -6.59
C MET A 37 -4.36 0.06 -6.74
N ALA A 38 -4.95 0.80 -5.83
CA ALA A 38 -5.02 2.26 -5.92
C ALA A 38 -3.63 2.89 -6.04
N VAL A 39 -2.66 2.37 -5.30
CA VAL A 39 -1.29 2.90 -5.30
C VAL A 39 -0.61 2.73 -6.66
N LEU A 40 -0.94 1.67 -7.39
CA LEU A 40 -0.41 1.43 -8.74
C LEU A 40 -1.10 2.30 -9.78
N LEU A 41 -2.39 2.57 -9.58
CA LEU A 41 -3.19 3.32 -10.55
C LEU A 41 -2.94 4.83 -10.50
N GLU A 42 -2.30 5.33 -9.44
CA GLU A 42 -1.92 6.74 -9.38
C GLU A 42 -1.00 7.11 -10.55
N GLY A 43 -1.36 8.17 -11.25
CA GLY A 43 -0.61 8.62 -12.42
C GLY A 43 -0.80 7.76 -13.67
N SER A 44 -1.69 6.79 -13.63
CA SER A 44 -1.99 5.96 -14.80
C SER A 44 -2.74 6.74 -15.87
N ARG A 45 -2.64 6.24 -17.11
CA ARG A 45 -3.39 6.78 -18.25
C ARG A 45 -4.24 5.68 -18.85
N ALA A 46 -5.52 5.93 -18.99
CA ALA A 46 -6.47 4.97 -19.52
C ALA A 46 -7.00 5.41 -20.90
N SER A 47 -7.11 4.45 -21.81
CA SER A 47 -7.92 4.57 -23.03
C SER A 47 -9.09 3.60 -22.89
N GLU A 48 -9.90 3.43 -23.96
CA GLU A 48 -10.99 2.45 -23.93
C GLU A 48 -10.50 1.01 -23.81
N THR A 49 -9.27 0.73 -24.26
CA THR A 49 -8.75 -0.64 -24.36
C THR A 49 -7.47 -0.88 -23.58
N GLU A 50 -6.86 0.16 -23.04
CA GLU A 50 -5.55 0.04 -22.40
C GLU A 50 -5.47 0.88 -21.14
N LEU A 51 -4.63 0.41 -20.20
CA LEU A 51 -4.24 1.12 -19.01
C LEU A 51 -2.72 1.15 -18.94
N VAL A 52 -2.13 2.33 -18.92
CA VAL A 52 -0.68 2.51 -18.89
C VAL A 52 -0.27 3.00 -17.50
N LEU A 53 0.57 2.22 -16.83
CA LEU A 53 1.07 2.53 -15.50
C LEU A 53 2.52 3.03 -15.59
N PRO A 54 2.84 4.21 -15.03
CA PRO A 54 4.24 4.61 -14.91
C PRO A 54 4.92 3.77 -13.82
N LEU A 55 6.07 3.18 -14.17
CA LEU A 55 6.80 2.29 -13.26
C LEU A 55 8.19 2.85 -13.00
N ASP A 56 8.56 2.96 -11.73
CA ASP A 56 9.94 3.12 -11.32
C ASP A 56 10.59 1.74 -11.18
N GLU A 57 11.87 1.68 -10.84
CA GLU A 57 12.57 0.41 -10.73
C GLU A 57 11.95 -0.56 -9.73
N PRO A 58 11.65 -0.16 -8.48
CA PRO A 58 11.05 -1.11 -7.55
C PRO A 58 9.66 -1.59 -7.98
N ALA A 59 8.83 -0.71 -8.54
CA ALA A 59 7.51 -1.11 -9.04
C ALA A 59 7.64 -2.10 -10.20
N HIS A 60 8.58 -1.86 -11.10
CA HIS A 60 8.86 -2.78 -12.20
C HIS A 60 9.31 -4.15 -11.68
N GLN A 61 10.27 -4.17 -10.76
CA GLN A 61 10.74 -5.43 -10.16
C GLN A 61 9.59 -6.19 -9.48
N TRP A 62 8.78 -5.48 -8.71
CA TRP A 62 7.67 -6.07 -7.97
C TRP A 62 6.62 -6.72 -8.88
N LEU A 63 6.29 -6.04 -9.98
CA LEU A 63 5.30 -6.54 -10.94
C LEU A 63 5.87 -7.64 -11.84
N VAL A 64 7.05 -7.43 -12.40
CA VAL A 64 7.63 -8.35 -13.39
C VAL A 64 8.14 -9.64 -12.75
N SER A 65 8.61 -9.59 -11.50
CA SER A 65 9.02 -10.81 -10.79
C SER A 65 7.84 -11.75 -10.54
N GLY A 66 6.62 -11.24 -10.57
CA GLY A 66 5.41 -12.02 -10.28
C GLY A 66 5.25 -12.41 -8.82
N ARG A 67 6.14 -11.97 -7.95
CA ARG A 67 6.07 -12.30 -6.51
C ARG A 67 5.06 -11.46 -5.77
N PHE A 68 4.88 -10.21 -6.17
CA PHE A 68 3.93 -9.28 -5.54
C PHE A 68 4.07 -9.24 -4.01
N THR A 69 5.29 -9.29 -3.50
CA THR A 69 5.57 -9.38 -2.07
C THR A 69 4.80 -8.33 -1.28
N LYS A 70 3.97 -8.78 -0.34
CA LYS A 70 3.14 -7.92 0.51
C LYS A 70 3.24 -8.35 1.95
N VAL A 71 3.16 -7.37 2.84
CA VAL A 71 3.04 -7.60 4.27
C VAL A 71 1.89 -6.73 4.77
N CYS A 72 1.07 -7.26 5.65
CA CYS A 72 -0.04 -6.52 6.26
C CYS A 72 0.29 -6.24 7.72
N VAL A 73 0.19 -4.98 8.09
CA VAL A 73 0.46 -4.51 9.45
C VAL A 73 -0.74 -3.69 9.96
N GLY A 74 -0.77 -3.42 11.24
CA GLY A 74 -1.88 -2.70 11.85
C GLY A 74 -1.46 -1.42 12.55
N VAL A 75 -2.38 -0.46 12.56
CA VAL A 75 -2.34 0.74 13.40
C VAL A 75 -3.63 0.83 14.21
N ASN A 76 -3.63 1.63 15.26
CA ASN A 76 -4.73 1.65 16.22
C ASN A 76 -5.55 2.94 16.21
N SER A 77 -5.31 3.83 15.27
CA SER A 77 -6.05 5.09 15.14
C SER A 77 -5.89 5.70 13.75
N GLU A 78 -6.78 6.62 13.40
CA GLU A 78 -6.65 7.42 12.20
C GLU A 78 -5.37 8.27 12.25
N ALA A 79 -5.03 8.82 13.40
CA ALA A 79 -3.83 9.64 13.57
C ALA A 79 -2.55 8.85 13.27
N GLU A 80 -2.48 7.59 13.73
CA GLU A 80 -1.35 6.72 13.41
C GLU A 80 -1.27 6.43 11.92
N LEU A 81 -2.41 6.19 11.29
CA LEU A 81 -2.47 5.98 9.83
C LEU A 81 -1.97 7.21 9.09
N ASP A 82 -2.48 8.39 9.47
CA ASP A 82 -2.09 9.65 8.83
C ASP A 82 -0.59 9.94 8.98
N GLU A 83 0.00 9.59 10.11
CA GLU A 83 1.44 9.73 10.33
C GLU A 83 2.25 8.86 9.36
N ILE A 84 1.85 7.60 9.20
CA ILE A 84 2.51 6.69 8.25
C ILE A 84 2.43 7.26 6.83
N VAL A 85 1.25 7.74 6.43
CA VAL A 85 1.05 8.34 5.11
C VAL A 85 1.95 9.56 4.91
N ALA A 86 2.01 10.44 5.90
CA ALA A 86 2.85 11.64 5.82
C ALA A 86 4.33 11.28 5.69
N ARG A 87 4.80 10.30 6.47
CA ARG A 87 6.20 9.85 6.41
C ARG A 87 6.54 9.19 5.08
N ALA A 88 5.63 8.36 4.56
CA ALA A 88 5.82 7.70 3.27
C ALA A 88 5.93 8.74 2.14
N ARG A 89 5.04 9.74 2.15
CA ARG A 89 5.05 10.80 1.14
C ARG A 89 6.28 11.69 1.25
N ALA A 90 6.72 12.00 2.46
CA ALA A 90 7.95 12.77 2.68
C ALA A 90 9.18 12.01 2.16
N ALA A 91 9.18 10.69 2.25
CA ALA A 91 10.22 9.83 1.71
C ALA A 91 10.08 9.56 0.20
N LYS A 92 9.05 10.13 -0.44
CA LYS A 92 8.74 9.95 -1.86
C LYS A 92 8.45 8.50 -2.24
N LEU A 93 7.93 7.73 -1.30
CA LEU A 93 7.44 6.38 -1.57
C LEU A 93 6.01 6.43 -2.10
N ARG A 94 5.66 5.48 -2.95
CA ARG A 94 4.28 5.32 -3.38
C ARG A 94 3.41 5.10 -2.14
N CYS A 95 2.31 5.83 -2.05
CA CYS A 95 1.38 5.69 -0.94
C CYS A 95 -0.02 6.11 -1.38
N ALA A 96 -1.01 5.29 -1.08
CA ALA A 96 -2.40 5.60 -1.35
C ALA A 96 -3.26 5.27 -0.14
N VAL A 97 -4.15 6.17 0.22
CA VAL A 97 -5.10 6.01 1.34
C VAL A 97 -6.45 5.60 0.77
N ILE A 98 -7.10 4.66 1.43
CA ILE A 98 -8.45 4.25 1.08
C ILE A 98 -9.44 4.89 2.05
N VAL A 99 -10.41 5.58 1.47
CA VAL A 99 -11.55 6.13 2.21
C VAL A 99 -12.79 5.33 1.81
N ASP A 100 -13.33 4.58 2.76
CA ASP A 100 -14.56 3.84 2.54
C ASP A 100 -15.75 4.79 2.67
N ALA A 101 -16.77 4.64 1.80
CA ALA A 101 -17.95 5.48 1.82
C ALA A 101 -18.85 5.25 3.04
N GLY A 102 -18.62 4.17 3.79
CA GLY A 102 -19.35 3.86 5.01
C GLY A 102 -20.69 3.16 4.80
N LYS A 103 -20.95 2.65 3.60
CA LYS A 103 -22.25 2.07 3.26
C LYS A 103 -22.53 0.74 3.94
N THR A 104 -21.50 0.00 4.33
CA THR A 104 -21.65 -1.34 4.90
C THR A 104 -21.43 -1.42 6.41
N GLU A 105 -20.36 -0.81 6.94
CA GLU A 105 -19.97 -0.99 8.34
C GLU A 105 -19.84 0.30 9.16
N PHE A 106 -19.86 1.47 8.53
CA PHE A 106 -19.57 2.73 9.23
C PHE A 106 -20.75 3.71 9.28
N HIS A 107 -21.96 3.18 9.24
CA HIS A 107 -23.20 3.97 9.38
C HIS A 107 -23.28 5.18 8.44
N GLY A 108 -22.81 5.03 7.21
CA GLY A 108 -22.83 6.09 6.21
C GLY A 108 -21.73 7.13 6.35
N VAL A 109 -20.81 6.95 7.29
CA VAL A 109 -19.69 7.89 7.52
C VAL A 109 -18.48 7.49 6.69
N ALA A 110 -18.00 8.41 5.87
CA ALA A 110 -16.77 8.22 5.11
C ALA A 110 -15.60 8.02 6.09
N THR A 111 -14.85 6.94 5.91
CA THR A 111 -13.87 6.49 6.90
C THR A 111 -12.56 6.07 6.22
N LYS A 112 -11.44 6.63 6.66
CA LYS A 112 -10.11 6.15 6.26
C LYS A 112 -9.89 4.78 6.91
N THR A 113 -9.69 3.75 6.11
CA THR A 113 -9.56 2.38 6.62
C THR A 113 -8.15 1.85 6.61
N CYS A 114 -7.38 2.19 5.60
CA CYS A 114 -6.03 1.68 5.41
C CYS A 114 -5.27 2.51 4.38
N CYS A 115 -4.00 2.19 4.24
CA CYS A 115 -3.18 2.68 3.14
C CYS A 115 -2.27 1.56 2.63
N ALA A 116 -1.71 1.76 1.45
CA ALA A 116 -0.61 0.95 0.95
C ALA A 116 0.61 1.83 0.83
N VAL A 117 1.76 1.31 1.24
CA VAL A 117 3.08 1.92 1.07
C VAL A 117 3.91 1.01 0.17
N GLY A 118 4.38 1.55 -0.94
CA GLY A 118 5.05 0.74 -1.96
C GLY A 118 4.11 0.33 -3.10
N PRO A 119 4.63 -0.40 -4.12
CA PRO A 119 5.93 -1.07 -4.12
C PRO A 119 7.12 -0.11 -4.07
N GLY A 120 8.05 -0.42 -3.20
CA GLY A 120 9.31 0.27 -3.00
C GLY A 120 10.37 -0.74 -2.59
N TRP A 121 11.63 -0.34 -2.60
CA TRP A 121 12.68 -1.23 -2.11
C TRP A 121 12.45 -1.55 -0.64
N THR A 122 12.72 -2.79 -0.25
CA THR A 122 12.43 -3.30 1.09
C THR A 122 12.98 -2.39 2.19
N GLU A 123 14.23 -1.97 2.08
CA GLU A 123 14.85 -1.11 3.09
C GLU A 123 14.17 0.26 3.20
N ASP A 124 13.71 0.82 2.10
CA ASP A 124 13.02 2.12 2.11
C ASP A 124 11.62 2.00 2.73
N VAL A 125 10.90 0.95 2.39
CA VAL A 125 9.57 0.68 2.94
C VAL A 125 9.67 0.37 4.44
N ASP A 126 10.67 -0.44 4.84
CA ASP A 126 10.89 -0.78 6.25
C ASP A 126 11.21 0.44 7.11
N ALA A 127 11.86 1.44 6.55
CA ALA A 127 12.14 2.68 7.29
C ALA A 127 10.84 3.38 7.72
N ILE A 128 9.74 3.15 7.03
CA ILE A 128 8.43 3.74 7.35
C ILE A 128 7.57 2.77 8.19
N THR A 129 7.49 1.51 7.79
CA THR A 129 6.50 0.56 8.35
C THR A 129 7.10 -0.55 9.19
N GLY A 130 8.43 -0.65 9.27
CA GLY A 130 9.11 -1.79 9.89
C GLY A 130 8.86 -1.96 11.39
N ALA A 131 8.47 -0.90 12.10
CA ALA A 131 8.16 -0.96 13.51
C ALA A 131 6.71 -1.35 13.82
N LEU A 132 5.85 -1.44 12.80
CA LEU A 132 4.44 -1.77 12.99
C LEU A 132 4.24 -3.27 13.18
N THR A 133 3.25 -3.62 14.00
CA THR A 133 2.93 -5.02 14.31
C THR A 133 2.19 -5.69 13.16
N LEU A 134 2.50 -6.95 12.90
CA LEU A 134 1.75 -7.73 11.90
C LEU A 134 0.25 -7.78 12.26
N LEU A 135 -0.54 -7.68 11.22
CA LEU A 135 -2.00 -7.71 11.36
C LEU A 135 -2.48 -9.13 11.70
#